data_a43c1b5c4f5ffe35d30e43cfcb6e66cc
#
_entry.id   a43c1b5c4f5ffe35d30e43cfcb6e66cc
#
_cell.length_a   1.000
_cell.length_b   1.000
_cell.length_c   1.000
_cell.angle_alpha   90.00
_cell.angle_beta   90.00
_cell.angle_gamma   90.00
#
_symmetry.space_group_name_H-M   'P 1'
#
loop_
_entity.id
_entity.type
_entity.pdbx_description
1 polymer ?
#
loop_
_entity_poly.entity_id
_entity_poly.type
_entity_poly.pdbx_seq_one_letter_code
_entity_poly.pdbx_strand_id
1 'polypeptide(L)'
;QGGIRPVLVVQNNVGNRHSPTIVVLPLSTSKKHYLPTHIHIRGSKTLPKDSIVLAEQIRTIDRYRLKSYVGSVDFELMEKVEKAMKISIGVDFDD
;
A
#
# COMPACT_ATOMS: atom_id res chain seq x y z
N GLN A 1 -8.13 -14.28 9.26
CA GLN A 1 -7.22 -14.45 8.15
C GLN A 1 -5.88 -14.95 8.60
N GLY A 2 -5.57 -16.13 8.29
CA GLY A 2 -4.24 -16.62 8.51
C GLY A 2 -3.35 -16.26 7.33
N GLY A 3 -2.06 -16.41 7.49
CA GLY A 3 -1.12 -16.28 6.42
C GLY A 3 -0.47 -14.92 6.31
N ILE A 4 0.62 -14.91 5.59
CA ILE A 4 1.43 -13.72 5.38
C ILE A 4 1.03 -13.11 4.05
N ARG A 5 0.74 -11.81 4.06
CA ARG A 5 0.33 -11.12 2.85
C ARG A 5 1.15 -9.86 2.66
N PRO A 6 1.44 -9.48 1.42
CA PRO A 6 2.20 -8.26 1.17
C PRO A 6 1.38 -7.03 1.47
N VAL A 7 2.04 -6.01 1.95
CA VAL A 7 1.44 -4.69 2.18
C VAL A 7 2.42 -3.63 1.71
N LEU A 8 1.90 -2.47 1.37
CA LEU A 8 2.73 -1.31 1.03
C LEU A 8 2.76 -0.37 2.22
N VAL A 9 3.96 -0.05 2.68
CA VAL A 9 4.15 0.89 3.78
C VAL A 9 4.02 2.30 3.23
N VAL A 10 3.13 3.11 3.80
CA VAL A 10 2.88 4.47 3.31
C VAL A 10 3.19 5.55 4.32
N GLN A 11 3.54 5.16 5.55
CA GLN A 11 3.91 6.11 6.58
C GLN A 11 5.26 6.74 6.24
N ASN A 12 5.43 8.03 6.57
CA ASN A 12 6.68 8.71 6.27
C ASN A 12 7.83 8.18 7.12
N ASN A 13 9.07 8.52 6.72
CA ASN A 13 10.26 7.98 7.36
C ASN A 13 10.37 8.30 8.85
N VAL A 14 9.90 9.46 9.26
CA VAL A 14 9.95 9.83 10.69
C VAL A 14 9.00 8.91 11.47
N GLY A 15 7.78 8.71 10.98
CA GLY A 15 6.84 7.80 11.62
C GLY A 15 7.36 6.38 11.60
N ASN A 16 7.96 5.96 10.47
CA ASN A 16 8.51 4.61 10.35
C ASN A 16 9.60 4.33 11.38
N ARG A 17 10.36 5.37 11.74
CA ARG A 17 11.49 5.21 12.64
C ARG A 17 11.10 5.19 14.11
N HIS A 18 10.08 5.95 14.47
CA HIS A 18 9.79 6.22 15.88
C HIS A 18 8.48 5.67 16.41
N SER A 19 7.61 5.21 15.55
CA SER A 19 6.30 4.72 15.97
C SER A 19 6.31 3.21 16.18
N PRO A 20 5.64 2.71 17.21
CA PRO A 20 5.45 1.26 17.36
C PRO A 20 4.43 0.71 16.35
N THR A 21 3.69 1.57 15.68
CA THR A 21 2.74 1.15 14.65
C THR A 21 3.16 1.72 13.31
N ILE A 22 2.57 1.18 12.25
CA ILE A 22 2.91 1.60 10.90
C ILE A 22 1.65 1.58 10.04
N VAL A 23 1.54 2.56 9.15
CA VAL A 23 0.38 2.67 8.25
C VAL A 23 0.69 1.95 6.95
N VAL A 24 -0.21 1.07 6.55
CA VAL A 24 -0.01 0.23 5.37
C VAL A 24 -1.27 0.17 4.52
N LEU A 25 -1.08 -0.20 3.26
CA LEU A 25 -2.16 -0.53 2.34
C LEU A 25 -1.99 -1.98 1.93
N PRO A 26 -3.06 -2.78 1.97
CA PRO A 26 -2.94 -4.17 1.54
C PRO A 26 -2.83 -4.29 0.04
N LEU A 27 -2.18 -5.36 -0.41
CA LEU A 27 -2.11 -5.72 -1.81
C LEU A 27 -2.99 -6.95 -2.04
N SER A 28 -3.59 -7.01 -3.22
CA SER A 28 -4.43 -8.13 -3.61
C SER A 28 -4.05 -8.60 -5.01
N THR A 29 -4.14 -9.89 -5.26
CA THR A 29 -3.98 -10.43 -6.61
C THR A 29 -5.32 -10.65 -7.30
N SER A 30 -6.42 -10.41 -6.60
CA SER A 30 -7.75 -10.55 -7.17
C SER A 30 -8.03 -9.42 -8.16
N LYS A 31 -8.61 -9.76 -9.30
CA LYS A 31 -8.93 -8.77 -10.34
C LYS A 31 -10.42 -8.61 -10.56
N LYS A 32 -11.22 -9.05 -9.59
CA LYS A 32 -12.67 -9.04 -9.76
C LYS A 32 -13.27 -7.65 -9.82
N HIS A 33 -12.69 -6.71 -9.09
CA HIS A 33 -13.25 -5.36 -9.02
C HIS A 33 -12.17 -4.35 -9.32
N TYR A 34 -12.55 -3.30 -10.02
CA TYR A 34 -11.66 -2.21 -10.31
C TYR A 34 -12.26 -0.92 -9.76
N LEU A 35 -11.50 -0.22 -8.95
CA LEU A 35 -11.89 1.07 -8.39
C LEU A 35 -10.83 2.12 -8.72
N PRO A 36 -11.20 3.39 -8.75
CA PRO A 36 -10.20 4.46 -8.96
C PRO A 36 -9.10 4.48 -7.90
N THR A 37 -9.37 3.89 -6.73
CA THR A 37 -8.41 3.82 -5.64
C THR A 37 -7.50 2.60 -5.73
N HIS A 38 -7.61 1.81 -6.79
CA HIS A 38 -6.77 0.65 -7.00
C HIS A 38 -5.56 1.02 -7.87
N ILE A 39 -4.37 0.67 -7.41
CA ILE A 39 -3.13 0.95 -8.14
C ILE A 39 -2.49 -0.37 -8.51
N HIS A 40 -2.22 -0.56 -9.80
CA HIS A 40 -1.64 -1.80 -10.29
C HIS A 40 -0.13 -1.80 -10.12
N ILE A 41 0.40 -2.91 -9.61
CA ILE A 41 1.84 -3.15 -9.50
C ILE A 41 2.16 -4.39 -10.31
N ARG A 42 3.08 -4.24 -11.26
CA ARG A 42 3.52 -5.37 -12.06
C ARG A 42 4.38 -6.30 -11.23
N GLY A 43 4.24 -7.60 -11.46
CA GLY A 43 5.03 -8.59 -10.76
C GLY A 43 6.52 -8.44 -11.00
N SER A 44 7.31 -8.92 -10.07
CA SER A 44 8.76 -8.85 -10.09
C SER A 44 9.32 -10.12 -9.48
N LYS A 45 10.64 -10.21 -9.34
CA LYS A 45 11.25 -11.38 -8.72
C LYS A 45 10.82 -11.58 -7.28
N THR A 46 10.69 -10.49 -6.55
CA THR A 46 10.36 -10.56 -5.13
C THR A 46 8.86 -10.52 -4.86
N LEU A 47 8.07 -10.09 -5.86
CA LEU A 47 6.63 -10.09 -5.79
C LEU A 47 6.12 -10.66 -7.11
N PRO A 48 6.13 -12.01 -7.27
CA PRO A 48 5.97 -12.63 -8.59
C PRO A 48 4.67 -12.35 -9.31
N LYS A 49 3.58 -12.15 -8.58
CA LYS A 49 2.29 -11.93 -9.21
C LYS A 49 1.99 -10.44 -9.33
N ASP A 50 1.35 -10.06 -10.43
CA ASP A 50 0.81 -8.72 -10.55
C ASP A 50 -0.17 -8.50 -9.41
N SER A 51 -0.13 -7.33 -8.81
CA SER A 51 -0.91 -7.04 -7.62
C SER A 51 -1.61 -5.70 -7.76
N ILE A 52 -2.57 -5.48 -6.89
CA ILE A 52 -3.31 -4.24 -6.82
C ILE A 52 -3.19 -3.70 -5.41
N VAL A 53 -2.73 -2.47 -5.28
CA VAL A 53 -2.72 -1.77 -3.99
C VAL A 53 -4.12 -1.24 -3.76
N LEU A 54 -4.70 -1.57 -2.61
CA LEU A 54 -6.06 -1.17 -2.27
C LEU A 54 -6.01 0.07 -1.40
N ALA A 55 -5.95 1.23 -2.03
CA ALA A 55 -5.74 2.49 -1.31
C ALA A 55 -6.91 2.89 -0.42
N GLU A 56 -8.10 2.32 -0.67
CA GLU A 56 -9.25 2.58 0.19
C GLU A 56 -9.21 1.78 1.49
N GLN A 57 -8.26 0.85 1.63
CA GLN A 57 -8.18 0.00 2.81
C GLN A 57 -6.96 0.34 3.67
N ILE A 58 -6.84 1.60 4.01
CA ILE A 58 -5.75 2.08 4.87
C ILE A 58 -5.86 1.41 6.22
N ARG A 59 -4.75 0.87 6.72
CA ARG A 59 -4.71 0.19 8.01
C ARG A 59 -3.49 0.63 8.80
N THR A 60 -3.65 0.58 10.12
CA THR A 60 -2.53 0.75 11.04
C THR A 60 -2.29 -0.59 11.71
N ILE A 61 -1.07 -1.08 11.66
CA ILE A 61 -0.73 -2.36 12.27
C ILE A 61 0.46 -2.16 13.20
N ASP A 62 0.64 -3.11 14.12
CA ASP A 62 1.83 -3.11 14.97
C ASP A 62 3.05 -3.44 14.12
N ARG A 63 4.12 -2.70 14.33
CA ARG A 63 5.33 -2.84 13.53
C ARG A 63 5.88 -4.28 13.58
N TYR A 64 5.77 -4.95 14.71
CA TYR A 64 6.31 -6.31 14.84
C TYR A 64 5.59 -7.32 13.94
N ARG A 65 4.46 -6.96 13.37
CA ARG A 65 3.75 -7.85 12.46
C ARG A 65 4.35 -7.88 11.06
N LEU A 66 5.22 -6.94 10.75
CA LEU A 66 5.96 -6.99 9.49
C LEU A 66 6.99 -8.10 9.56
N LYS A 67 7.07 -8.92 8.50
CA LYS A 67 7.96 -10.09 8.51
C LYS A 67 9.23 -9.85 7.71
N SER A 68 9.11 -9.64 6.42
CA SER A 68 10.28 -9.48 5.59
C SER A 68 10.08 -8.36 4.58
N TYR A 69 11.19 -7.77 4.21
CA TYR A 69 11.20 -6.70 3.22
C TYR A 69 11.19 -7.33 1.83
N VAL A 70 10.26 -6.93 1.01
CA VAL A 70 10.09 -7.49 -0.34
C VAL A 70 10.71 -6.59 -1.40
N GLY A 71 10.68 -5.29 -1.16
CA GLY A 71 11.20 -4.33 -2.13
C GLY A 71 10.54 -2.98 -1.93
N SER A 72 10.79 -2.06 -2.83
CA SER A 72 10.18 -0.74 -2.76
C SER A 72 9.56 -0.38 -4.10
N VAL A 73 8.62 0.56 -4.06
CA VAL A 73 8.01 1.09 -5.28
C VAL A 73 8.71 2.39 -5.64
N ASP A 74 8.69 2.75 -6.94
CA ASP A 74 9.36 3.96 -7.36
C ASP A 74 8.51 5.19 -7.01
N PHE A 75 9.13 6.35 -7.21
CA PHE A 75 8.49 7.62 -6.86
C PHE A 75 7.20 7.85 -7.62
N GLU A 76 7.19 7.53 -8.89
CA GLU A 76 6.03 7.75 -9.75
C GLU A 76 4.84 6.91 -9.30
N LEU A 77 5.09 5.65 -8.96
CA LEU A 77 4.05 4.78 -8.45
C LEU A 77 3.54 5.28 -7.10
N MET A 78 4.46 5.73 -6.25
CA MET A 78 4.09 6.24 -4.94
C MET A 78 3.21 7.47 -5.04
N GLU A 79 3.47 8.34 -6.03
CA GLU A 79 2.60 9.50 -6.27
C GLU A 79 1.17 9.06 -6.61
N LYS A 80 1.03 8.01 -7.42
CA LYS A 80 -0.29 7.49 -7.77
C LYS A 80 -0.99 6.94 -6.54
N VAL A 81 -0.25 6.27 -5.69
CA VAL A 81 -0.79 5.72 -4.44
C VAL A 81 -1.29 6.84 -3.53
N GLU A 82 -0.50 7.90 -3.38
CA GLU A 82 -0.87 9.03 -2.53
C GLU A 82 -2.14 9.71 -3.05
N LYS A 83 -2.22 9.86 -4.37
CA LYS A 83 -3.41 10.44 -4.98
C LYS A 83 -4.64 9.58 -4.73
N ALA A 84 -4.50 8.28 -4.88
CA ALA A 84 -5.60 7.35 -4.63
C ALA A 84 -6.02 7.37 -3.16
N MET A 85 -5.09 7.51 -2.25
CA MET A 85 -5.41 7.62 -0.83
C MET A 85 -6.23 8.88 -0.56
N LYS A 86 -5.86 10.00 -1.17
CA LYS A 86 -6.59 11.24 -0.99
C LYS A 86 -8.02 11.11 -1.53
N ILE A 87 -8.18 10.45 -2.66
CA ILE A 87 -9.51 10.18 -3.21
C ILE A 87 -10.33 9.36 -2.22
N SER A 88 -9.72 8.33 -1.65
CA SER A 88 -10.44 7.41 -0.77
C SER A 88 -10.94 8.07 0.50
N ILE A 89 -10.26 9.09 0.97
CA ILE A 89 -10.69 9.82 2.18
C ILE A 89 -11.43 11.11 1.87
N GLY A 90 -11.72 11.35 0.59
CA GLY A 90 -12.55 12.49 0.20
C GLY A 90 -11.84 13.83 0.14
N VAL A 91 -10.52 13.82 0.06
CA VAL A 91 -9.77 15.08 -0.06
C VAL A 91 -9.85 15.58 -1.50
N ASP A 92 -10.15 16.86 -1.66
CA ASP A 92 -10.22 17.50 -2.96
C ASP A 92 -8.83 18.03 -3.32
N PHE A 93 -8.35 17.65 -4.46
CA PHE A 93 -7.04 18.09 -4.89
C PHE A 93 -7.05 19.13 -5.96
N ASP A 94 -8.19 19.56 -6.39
CA ASP A 94 -8.28 20.46 -7.54
C ASP A 94 -8.11 21.92 -7.18
N ASP A 95 -7.84 22.19 -5.96
CA ASP A 95 -7.70 23.55 -5.50
C ASP A 95 -6.34 24.13 -5.77
#